data_72c0a108a464a22b1abb135a54830c01
#
_entry.id   72c0a108a464a22b1abb135a54830c01
#
_cell.length_a   1.000
_cell.length_b   1.000
_cell.length_c   1.000
_cell.angle_alpha   90.00
_cell.angle_beta   90.00
_cell.angle_gamma   90.00
#
_symmetry.space_group_name_H-M   'P 1'
#
loop_
_entity.id
_entity.type
_entity.pdbx_description
1 polymer ?
#
loop_
_entity_poly.entity_id
_entity_poly.type
_entity_poly.pdbx_seq_one_letter_code
_entity_poly.pdbx_strand_id
1 'polypeptide(L)'
;FSRIGRFAITVNEENGKQSAVQGGFSWSDDGRRYVLDLTNPLGSTEARVEGQPGAASLTKADGTRLVADNPDALAEDALGSSMPVSGMRDWLRGKLPGQPEATDVSNDDLGRPVAFEQGGWRARLSRYDTLGPQMLVLERQEPGRRIMVRLVVNQP
;
A
#
# COMPACT_ATOMS: atom_id res chain seq x y z
N PHE A 1 1.04 16.26 -0.90
CA PHE A 1 1.33 15.21 0.10
C PHE A 1 2.29 14.20 -0.48
N SER A 2 3.34 13.89 0.25
CA SER A 2 4.40 13.04 -0.24
C SER A 2 4.95 12.17 0.90
N ARG A 3 5.19 10.88 0.60
CA ARG A 3 5.81 9.95 1.56
C ARG A 3 6.79 9.08 0.80
N ILE A 4 7.93 8.82 1.40
CA ILE A 4 8.98 7.97 0.84
C ILE A 4 9.38 6.96 1.90
N GLY A 5 9.61 5.72 1.50
CA GLY A 5 9.99 4.70 2.44
C GLY A 5 10.32 3.38 1.78
N ARG A 6 10.14 2.31 2.55
CA ARG A 6 10.39 0.95 2.12
C ARG A 6 9.15 0.09 2.33
N PHE A 7 9.01 -0.92 1.48
CA PHE A 7 7.96 -1.91 1.63
C PHE A 7 8.53 -3.31 1.67
N ALA A 8 7.81 -4.20 2.33
CA ALA A 8 8.07 -5.63 2.30
C ALA A 8 6.74 -6.35 2.23
N ILE A 9 6.63 -7.30 1.31
CA ILE A 9 5.44 -8.15 1.17
C ILE A 9 5.89 -9.58 1.42
N THR A 10 5.20 -10.28 2.33
CA THR A 10 5.45 -11.69 2.61
C THR A 10 4.18 -12.47 2.32
N VAL A 11 4.30 -13.56 1.59
CA VAL A 11 3.19 -14.45 1.27
C VAL A 11 3.51 -15.82 1.86
N ASN A 12 2.62 -16.31 2.73
CA ASN A 12 2.70 -17.65 3.32
C ASN A 12 1.56 -18.50 2.78
N GLU A 13 1.89 -19.57 2.07
CA GLU A 13 0.92 -20.49 1.50
C GLU A 13 0.66 -21.66 2.46
N GLU A 14 -0.54 -22.27 2.36
CA GLU A 14 -0.92 -23.40 3.20
C GLU A 14 0.03 -24.59 3.10
N ASN A 15 0.66 -24.77 1.92
CA ASN A 15 1.62 -25.85 1.71
C ASN A 15 2.97 -25.60 2.36
N GLY A 16 3.11 -24.50 3.12
CA GLY A 16 4.35 -24.12 3.78
C GLY A 16 5.30 -23.31 2.91
N LYS A 17 4.96 -23.08 1.65
CA LYS A 17 5.77 -22.27 0.77
C LYS A 17 5.67 -20.79 1.16
N GLN A 18 6.80 -20.11 1.19
CA GLN A 18 6.89 -18.70 1.55
C GLN A 18 7.63 -17.93 0.46
N SER A 19 7.11 -16.76 0.10
CA SER A 19 7.78 -15.85 -0.82
C SER A 19 7.77 -14.45 -0.25
N ALA A 20 8.72 -13.63 -0.69
CA ALA A 20 8.84 -12.26 -0.22
C ALA A 20 9.33 -11.35 -1.34
N VAL A 21 8.81 -10.12 -1.33
CA VAL A 21 9.23 -9.03 -2.22
C VAL A 21 9.50 -7.81 -1.35
N GLN A 22 10.59 -7.11 -1.60
CA GLN A 22 10.90 -5.89 -0.86
C GLN A 22 11.54 -4.86 -1.77
N GLY A 23 11.43 -3.60 -1.37
CA GLY A 23 12.00 -2.49 -2.11
C GLY A 23 11.67 -1.17 -1.49
N GLY A 24 11.82 -0.11 -2.27
CA GLY A 24 11.45 1.23 -1.86
C GLY A 24 10.15 1.67 -2.50
N PHE A 25 9.51 2.68 -1.91
CA PHE A 25 8.36 3.32 -2.52
C PHE A 25 8.47 4.83 -2.39
N SER A 26 7.87 5.52 -3.35
CA SER A 26 7.67 6.95 -3.31
C SER A 26 6.21 7.22 -3.66
N TRP A 27 5.52 7.95 -2.79
CA TRP A 27 4.11 8.30 -2.94
C TRP A 27 3.96 9.80 -3.04
N SER A 28 3.29 10.28 -4.08
CA SER A 28 2.94 11.68 -4.28
C SER A 28 1.46 11.80 -4.60
N ASP A 29 0.75 12.73 -3.97
CA ASP A 29 -0.68 12.90 -4.15
C ASP A 29 -1.04 14.38 -4.04
N ASP A 30 -1.63 14.95 -5.10
CA ASP A 30 -2.07 16.35 -5.12
C ASP A 30 -3.57 16.51 -4.77
N GLY A 31 -4.24 15.42 -4.37
CA GLY A 31 -5.66 15.41 -4.06
C GLY A 31 -6.52 14.88 -5.20
N ARG A 32 -6.05 14.93 -6.44
CA ARG A 32 -6.74 14.39 -7.61
C ARG A 32 -5.99 13.23 -8.23
N ARG A 33 -4.69 13.39 -8.38
CA ARG A 33 -3.82 12.38 -8.98
C ARG A 33 -2.78 11.96 -7.97
N TYR A 34 -2.43 10.69 -8.00
CA TYR A 34 -1.33 10.17 -7.20
C TYR A 34 -0.39 9.36 -8.07
N VAL A 35 0.86 9.29 -7.62
CA VAL A 35 1.91 8.50 -8.26
C VAL A 35 2.58 7.66 -7.19
N LEU A 36 2.61 6.35 -7.41
CA LEU A 36 3.34 5.41 -6.59
C LEU A 36 4.47 4.82 -7.42
N ASP A 37 5.70 5.14 -7.06
CA ASP A 37 6.88 4.50 -7.65
C ASP A 37 7.35 3.39 -6.74
N LEU A 38 7.58 2.22 -7.31
CA LEU A 38 8.10 1.05 -6.63
C LEU A 38 9.50 0.78 -7.17
N THR A 39 10.47 0.71 -6.27
CA THR A 39 11.87 0.50 -6.63
C THR A 39 12.35 -0.83 -6.07
N ASN A 40 13.37 -1.41 -6.73
CA ASN A 40 14.03 -2.59 -6.19
C ASN A 40 15.01 -2.16 -5.07
N PRO A 41 15.59 -3.11 -4.31
CA PRO A 41 16.53 -2.75 -3.24
C PRO A 41 17.76 -1.97 -3.69
N LEU A 42 18.08 -2.00 -4.98
CA LEU A 42 19.20 -1.25 -5.56
C LEU A 42 18.82 0.18 -5.97
N GLY A 43 17.51 0.54 -5.83
CA GLY A 43 17.03 1.87 -6.12
C GLY A 43 16.53 2.11 -7.53
N SER A 44 16.54 1.10 -8.39
CA SER A 44 16.00 1.23 -9.75
C SER A 44 14.47 1.12 -9.72
N THR A 45 13.78 1.97 -10.48
CA THR A 45 12.32 1.95 -10.57
C THR A 45 11.86 0.71 -11.33
N GLU A 46 11.07 -0.14 -10.65
CA GLU A 46 10.49 -1.34 -11.24
C GLU A 46 9.13 -1.09 -11.85
N ALA A 47 8.34 -0.18 -11.23
CA ALA A 47 6.99 0.07 -11.66
C ALA A 47 6.53 1.44 -11.17
N ARG A 48 5.66 2.06 -11.97
CA ARG A 48 4.98 3.30 -11.58
C ARG A 48 3.48 3.11 -11.72
N VAL A 49 2.75 3.28 -10.63
CA VAL A 49 1.29 3.26 -10.64
C VAL A 49 0.81 4.70 -10.53
N GLU A 50 -0.02 5.12 -11.47
CA GLU A 50 -0.62 6.45 -11.47
C GLU A 50 -2.13 6.31 -11.38
N GLY A 51 -2.75 7.08 -10.49
CA GLY A 51 -4.19 7.08 -10.30
C GLY A 51 -4.79 8.45 -10.48
N GLN A 52 -5.99 8.50 -11.06
CA GLN A 52 -6.80 9.69 -11.22
C GLN A 52 -8.26 9.27 -11.12
N PRO A 53 -9.21 10.21 -10.99
CA PRO A 53 -10.62 9.82 -10.90
C PRO A 53 -11.03 8.89 -12.03
N GLY A 54 -11.51 7.68 -11.67
CA GLY A 54 -12.02 6.70 -12.62
C GLY A 54 -11.01 5.92 -13.43
N ALA A 55 -9.69 6.10 -13.21
CA ALA A 55 -8.69 5.39 -14.01
C ALA A 55 -7.38 5.23 -13.26
N ALA A 56 -6.66 4.16 -13.55
CA ALA A 56 -5.31 3.93 -13.06
C ALA A 56 -4.45 3.34 -14.17
N SER A 57 -3.15 3.59 -14.12
CA SER A 57 -2.20 3.02 -15.07
C SER A 57 -0.97 2.49 -14.36
N LEU A 58 -0.37 1.46 -14.95
CA LEU A 58 0.90 0.89 -14.53
C LEU A 58 1.89 1.03 -15.66
N THR A 59 3.07 1.58 -15.39
CA THR A 59 4.19 1.58 -16.32
C THR A 59 5.29 0.74 -15.71
N LYS A 60 5.70 -0.31 -16.42
CA LYS A 60 6.76 -1.21 -15.97
C LYS A 60 8.13 -0.69 -16.41
N ALA A 61 9.20 -1.28 -15.85
CA ALA A 61 10.59 -0.89 -16.16
C ALA A 61 10.92 -0.99 -17.65
N ASP A 62 10.30 -1.95 -18.36
CA ASP A 62 10.51 -2.15 -19.80
C ASP A 62 9.69 -1.19 -20.69
N GLY A 63 8.92 -0.27 -20.07
CA GLY A 63 8.07 0.67 -20.79
C GLY A 63 6.66 0.17 -21.07
N THR A 64 6.35 -1.10 -20.76
CA THR A 64 5.00 -1.65 -20.93
C THR A 64 4.02 -0.88 -20.06
N ARG A 65 2.87 -0.49 -20.64
CA ARG A 65 1.83 0.24 -19.94
C ARG A 65 0.51 -0.52 -19.95
N LEU A 66 -0.09 -0.62 -18.76
CA LEU A 66 -1.40 -1.25 -18.56
C LEU A 66 -2.34 -0.21 -17.93
N VAL A 67 -3.61 -0.29 -18.27
CA VAL A 67 -4.65 0.61 -17.74
C VAL A 67 -5.77 -0.22 -17.15
N ALA A 68 -6.29 0.19 -15.99
CA ALA A 68 -7.42 -0.48 -15.33
C ALA A 68 -8.16 0.52 -14.45
N ASP A 69 -9.36 0.14 -14.00
CA ASP A 69 -10.12 0.94 -13.05
C ASP A 69 -9.57 0.80 -11.63
N ASN A 70 -8.96 -0.35 -11.34
CA ASN A 70 -8.51 -0.70 -10.00
C ASN A 70 -6.98 -0.68 -9.90
N PRO A 71 -6.40 0.26 -9.15
CA PRO A 71 -4.94 0.34 -8.99
C PRO A 71 -4.36 -0.85 -8.24
N ASP A 72 -5.15 -1.51 -7.38
CA ASP A 72 -4.67 -2.66 -6.61
C ASP A 72 -4.37 -3.85 -7.54
N ALA A 73 -5.20 -4.05 -8.57
CA ALA A 73 -4.97 -5.09 -9.56
C ALA A 73 -3.70 -4.82 -10.38
N LEU A 74 -3.41 -3.56 -10.70
CA LEU A 74 -2.20 -3.17 -11.40
C LEU A 74 -0.96 -3.42 -10.56
N ALA A 75 -1.00 -3.08 -9.28
CA ALA A 75 0.12 -3.31 -8.37
C ALA A 75 0.37 -4.82 -8.20
N GLU A 76 -0.69 -5.63 -8.14
CA GLU A 76 -0.57 -7.08 -8.08
C GLU A 76 0.13 -7.64 -9.33
N ASP A 77 -0.21 -7.11 -10.50
CA ASP A 77 0.46 -7.51 -11.75
C ASP A 77 1.96 -7.20 -11.69
N ALA A 78 2.33 -6.03 -11.16
CA ALA A 78 3.72 -5.61 -11.09
C ALA A 78 4.54 -6.39 -10.06
N LEU A 79 3.95 -6.70 -8.91
CA LEU A 79 4.66 -7.28 -7.77
C LEU A 79 4.46 -8.78 -7.61
N GLY A 80 3.47 -9.35 -8.31
CA GLY A 80 3.10 -10.76 -8.14
C GLY A 80 2.35 -11.05 -6.85
N SER A 81 1.95 -10.02 -6.12
CA SER A 81 1.23 -10.15 -4.85
C SER A 81 0.34 -8.94 -4.60
N SER A 82 -0.71 -9.12 -3.81
CA SER A 82 -1.65 -8.05 -3.47
C SER A 82 -0.96 -6.90 -2.75
N MET A 83 -1.32 -5.68 -3.13
CA MET A 83 -0.85 -4.44 -2.53
C MET A 83 -2.04 -3.47 -2.49
N PRO A 84 -2.41 -2.93 -1.32
CA PRO A 84 -3.63 -2.12 -1.19
C PRO A 84 -3.38 -0.65 -1.57
N VAL A 85 -3.11 -0.38 -2.84
CA VAL A 85 -2.82 0.98 -3.31
C VAL A 85 -3.99 1.93 -3.06
N SER A 86 -5.23 1.46 -3.25
CA SER A 86 -6.42 2.28 -3.04
C SER A 86 -6.55 2.74 -1.57
N GLY A 87 -6.22 1.86 -0.62
CA GLY A 87 -6.22 2.20 0.80
C GLY A 87 -5.06 3.10 1.20
N MET A 88 -3.92 2.94 0.58
CA MET A 88 -2.72 3.72 0.90
C MET A 88 -2.97 5.23 0.79
N ARG A 89 -3.83 5.65 -0.12
CA ARG A 89 -4.11 7.07 -0.32
C ARG A 89 -4.56 7.76 0.96
N ASP A 90 -5.40 7.11 1.75
CA ASP A 90 -5.88 7.66 3.03
C ASP A 90 -5.06 7.17 4.21
N TRP A 91 -4.66 5.90 4.23
CA TRP A 91 -3.94 5.32 5.36
C TRP A 91 -2.57 5.98 5.57
N LEU A 92 -1.87 6.37 4.50
CA LEU A 92 -0.59 7.09 4.62
C LEU A 92 -0.75 8.46 5.26
N ARG A 93 -1.97 9.01 5.27
CA ARG A 93 -2.32 10.26 5.94
C ARG A 93 -2.87 10.02 7.35
N GLY A 94 -3.03 8.75 7.76
CA GLY A 94 -3.67 8.41 9.02
C GLY A 94 -5.17 8.65 9.00
N LYS A 95 -5.79 8.48 7.85
CA LYS A 95 -7.24 8.65 7.65
C LYS A 95 -7.86 7.39 7.10
N LEU A 96 -9.18 7.26 7.28
CA LEU A 96 -9.93 6.14 6.75
C LEU A 96 -10.82 6.63 5.62
N PRO A 97 -10.76 6.02 4.41
CA PRO A 97 -11.71 6.34 3.36
C PRO A 97 -13.13 5.95 3.80
N GLY A 98 -14.14 6.66 3.26
CA GLY A 98 -15.53 6.38 3.60
C GLY A 98 -16.04 5.06 3.05
N GLN A 99 -15.43 4.54 2.01
CA GLN A 99 -15.81 3.30 1.35
C GLN A 99 -14.58 2.47 1.00
N PRO A 100 -14.61 1.15 1.18
CA PRO A 100 -15.61 0.41 1.94
C PRO A 100 -15.58 0.79 3.43
N GLU A 101 -16.65 0.46 4.16
CA GLU A 101 -16.73 0.80 5.58
C GLU A 101 -15.62 0.13 6.38
N ALA A 102 -14.98 0.91 7.25
CA ALA A 102 -13.99 0.39 8.19
C ALA A 102 -14.70 -0.21 9.41
N THR A 103 -14.21 -1.35 9.87
CA THR A 103 -14.74 -2.05 11.06
C THR A 103 -13.65 -2.26 12.08
N ASP A 104 -14.05 -2.54 13.33
CA ASP A 104 -13.12 -2.80 14.44
C ASP A 104 -12.08 -1.69 14.62
N VAL A 105 -12.52 -0.44 14.48
CA VAL A 105 -11.63 0.72 14.53
C VAL A 105 -11.21 1.02 15.96
N SER A 106 -9.90 1.11 16.18
CA SER A 106 -9.32 1.60 17.44
C SER A 106 -8.52 2.84 17.16
N ASN A 107 -8.63 3.84 18.04
CA ASN A 107 -7.90 5.09 17.91
C ASN A 107 -6.97 5.28 19.11
N ASP A 108 -5.93 6.08 18.92
CA ASP A 108 -5.07 6.50 20.02
C ASP A 108 -5.70 7.67 20.80
N ASP A 109 -4.98 8.16 21.80
CA ASP A 109 -5.47 9.25 22.67
C ASP A 109 -5.73 10.56 21.92
N LEU A 110 -5.13 10.73 20.75
CA LEU A 110 -5.34 11.90 19.90
C LEU A 110 -6.41 11.68 18.83
N GLY A 111 -7.12 10.55 18.88
CA GLY A 111 -8.16 10.22 17.92
C GLY A 111 -7.67 9.71 16.57
N ARG A 112 -6.38 9.38 16.43
CA ARG A 112 -5.84 8.86 15.18
C ARG A 112 -6.06 7.35 15.09
N PRO A 113 -6.43 6.81 13.91
CA PRO A 113 -6.65 5.37 13.79
C PRO A 113 -5.33 4.60 13.97
N VAL A 114 -5.36 3.55 14.79
CA VAL A 114 -4.20 2.69 15.04
C VAL A 114 -4.46 1.24 14.68
N ALA A 115 -5.73 0.82 14.59
CA ALA A 115 -6.09 -0.52 14.15
C ALA A 115 -7.49 -0.51 13.56
N PHE A 116 -7.69 -1.27 12.47
CA PHE A 116 -9.00 -1.37 11.83
C PHE A 116 -8.97 -2.48 10.79
N GLU A 117 -10.15 -2.82 10.27
CA GLU A 117 -10.30 -3.66 9.10
C GLU A 117 -11.03 -2.87 8.03
N GLN A 118 -10.52 -2.87 6.80
CA GLN A 118 -11.12 -2.14 5.70
C GLN A 118 -10.67 -2.76 4.36
N GLY A 119 -11.63 -2.97 3.46
CA GLY A 119 -11.34 -3.49 2.13
C GLY A 119 -10.69 -4.86 2.09
N GLY A 120 -10.92 -5.69 3.11
CA GLY A 120 -10.31 -7.01 3.21
C GLY A 120 -8.92 -7.01 3.85
N TRP A 121 -8.48 -5.85 4.33
CA TRP A 121 -7.19 -5.72 5.00
C TRP A 121 -7.38 -5.44 6.48
N ARG A 122 -6.60 -6.13 7.31
CA ARG A 122 -6.45 -5.78 8.73
C ARG A 122 -5.22 -4.90 8.84
N ALA A 123 -5.40 -3.68 9.34
CA ALA A 123 -4.37 -2.66 9.33
C ALA A 123 -3.99 -2.24 10.75
N ARG A 124 -2.69 -1.98 10.94
CA ARG A 124 -2.15 -1.34 12.14
C ARG A 124 -1.29 -0.19 11.70
N LEU A 125 -1.58 1.00 12.23
CA LEU A 125 -0.85 2.22 11.94
C LEU A 125 -0.17 2.69 13.22
N SER A 126 1.11 3.02 13.13
CA SER A 126 1.87 3.45 14.31
C SER A 126 2.97 4.44 13.93
N ARG A 127 3.64 4.96 14.94
CA ARG A 127 4.75 5.92 14.80
C ARG A 127 4.32 7.15 14.02
N TYR A 128 3.23 7.77 14.44
CA TYR A 128 2.70 8.97 13.78
C TYR A 128 3.67 10.14 13.86
N ASP A 129 3.88 10.79 12.71
CA ASP A 129 4.48 12.12 12.64
C ASP A 129 3.39 13.12 12.26
N THR A 130 3.76 14.35 11.88
CA THR A 130 2.77 15.38 11.56
C THR A 130 2.00 15.11 10.26
N LEU A 131 2.50 14.23 9.41
CA LEU A 131 1.87 13.90 8.11
C LEU A 131 1.03 12.63 8.16
N GLY A 132 1.36 11.70 9.03
CA GLY A 132 0.66 10.42 9.11
C GLY A 132 1.50 9.37 9.81
N PRO A 133 1.08 8.09 9.76
CA PRO A 133 1.84 7.01 10.37
C PRO A 133 3.15 6.78 9.61
N GLN A 134 4.20 6.43 10.35
CA GLN A 134 5.48 6.05 9.75
C GLN A 134 5.62 4.54 9.64
N MET A 135 4.71 3.77 10.22
CA MET A 135 4.69 2.32 10.08
C MET A 135 3.26 1.86 9.84
N LEU A 136 3.07 1.08 8.77
CA LEU A 136 1.81 0.43 8.44
C LEU A 136 2.09 -1.06 8.32
N VAL A 137 1.32 -1.87 9.04
CA VAL A 137 1.36 -3.33 8.93
C VAL A 137 -0.02 -3.78 8.49
N LEU A 138 -0.09 -4.36 7.31
CA LEU A 138 -1.33 -4.72 6.64
C LEU A 138 -1.35 -6.23 6.41
N GLU A 139 -2.46 -6.86 6.74
CA GLU A 139 -2.61 -8.31 6.62
C GLU A 139 -3.88 -8.64 5.88
N ARG A 140 -3.80 -9.59 4.97
CA ARG A 140 -4.94 -10.10 4.22
C ARG A 140 -4.92 -11.60 4.20
N GLN A 141 -6.04 -12.22 4.54
CA GLN A 141 -6.24 -13.65 4.43
C GLN A 141 -6.94 -13.93 3.10
N GLU A 142 -6.32 -14.73 2.25
CA GLU A 142 -6.91 -15.21 0.99
C GLU A 142 -7.00 -16.74 1.04
N PRO A 143 -7.85 -17.34 0.19
CA PRO A 143 -7.91 -18.81 0.15
C PRO A 143 -6.53 -19.40 -0.15
N GLY A 144 -6.04 -20.25 0.78
CA GLY A 144 -4.77 -20.93 0.63
C GLY A 144 -3.52 -20.09 0.88
N ARG A 145 -3.64 -18.82 1.24
CA ARG A 145 -2.47 -18.01 1.52
C ARG A 145 -2.77 -16.82 2.43
N ARG A 146 -1.74 -16.33 3.07
CA ARG A 146 -1.79 -15.16 3.92
C ARG A 146 -0.76 -14.14 3.43
N ILE A 147 -1.19 -12.90 3.25
CA ILE A 147 -0.35 -11.84 2.74
C ILE A 147 -0.14 -10.81 3.84
N MET A 148 1.12 -10.42 4.06
CA MET A 148 1.48 -9.38 4.98
C MET A 148 2.26 -8.30 4.23
N VAL A 149 1.81 -7.06 4.31
CA VAL A 149 2.48 -5.90 3.73
C VAL A 149 2.95 -5.00 4.85
N ARG A 150 4.21 -4.64 4.82
CA ARG A 150 4.78 -3.71 5.77
C ARG A 150 5.33 -2.50 5.04
N LEU A 151 4.88 -1.33 5.45
CA LEU A 151 5.38 -0.05 4.92
C LEU A 151 6.07 0.69 6.06
N VAL A 152 7.29 1.13 5.80
CA VAL A 152 8.05 1.95 6.75
C VAL A 152 8.41 3.24 6.06
N VAL A 153 7.87 4.35 6.57
CA VAL A 153 8.10 5.67 6.00
C VAL A 153 9.38 6.24 6.60
N ASN A 154 10.27 6.70 5.73
CA ASN A 154 11.48 7.37 6.16
C ASN A 154 11.13 8.76 6.69
N GLN A 155 11.87 9.24 7.65
CA GLN A 155 11.73 10.62 8.09
C GLN A 155 12.24 11.56 6.99
N PRO A 156 11.51 12.65 6.73
CA PRO A 156 11.99 13.65 5.76
C PRO A 156 13.25 14.35 6.25
#